data_5239673639ce107747d5e46d59988bcd
#
_entry.id   5239673639ce107747d5e46d59988bcd
#
_cell.length_a   1.000
_cell.length_b   1.000
_cell.length_c   1.000
_cell.angle_alpha   90.00
_cell.angle_beta   90.00
_cell.angle_gamma   90.00
#
_symmetry.space_group_name_H-M   'P 1'
#
loop_
_entity.id
_entity.type
_entity.pdbx_description
1 polymer ?
#
loop_
_entity_poly.entity_id
_entity_poly.type
_entity_poly.pdbx_seq_one_letter_code
_entity_poly.pdbx_strand_id
1 'polypeptide(L)'
;MSVATLEREIILNPEKRVFPEFSLERLLGTVFEPTQGAKVCILIDLEDLSLMKGYAFLDAEGHEIQKKAYEEFYLGLKDGGMAALGMTGGELFAFPMTHGSNLDLKDECYDVEGNELSLDKDIYTNYDLILCVSTFSATAPLTAKCKEFGFRGATLHGVNDVILNSGLAVNYHEVSADAEKMRAAMTNADTVEIDFALEDGRVLTASLDLNGQDAQKSHGLCQGTAPDVANLPAGEVYFVPVDANGQFPMKYEDGTLGVLDVENRNIVRSTLISGNQATIDAHNARLADDPMTGTLGELGFGTQVLPVSGADIQDEKVLGTCHLAT
;
A
#
# COMPACT_ATOMS: atom_id res chain seq x y z
N MET A 1 -23.30 24.87 -12.92
CA MET A 1 -22.98 24.38 -11.55
C MET A 1 -21.68 25.02 -11.15
N SER A 2 -21.52 25.55 -9.92
CA SER A 2 -20.22 26.09 -9.50
C SER A 2 -19.23 24.94 -9.23
N VAL A 3 -17.91 25.22 -9.32
CA VAL A 3 -16.86 24.22 -9.00
C VAL A 3 -17.09 23.63 -7.62
N ALA A 4 -17.32 24.47 -6.60
CA ALA A 4 -17.60 24.03 -5.23
C ALA A 4 -18.85 23.13 -5.09
N THR A 5 -19.86 23.33 -5.95
CA THR A 5 -21.06 22.48 -5.96
C THR A 5 -20.75 21.11 -6.58
N LEU A 6 -19.92 21.08 -7.63
CA LEU A 6 -19.48 19.85 -8.27
C LEU A 6 -18.55 19.04 -7.35
N GLU A 7 -17.59 19.70 -6.70
CA GLU A 7 -16.71 19.06 -5.71
C GLU A 7 -17.50 18.42 -4.57
N ARG A 8 -18.48 19.15 -4.01
CA ARG A 8 -19.36 18.62 -2.96
C ARG A 8 -20.21 17.44 -3.47
N GLU A 9 -20.68 17.48 -4.70
CA GLU A 9 -21.47 16.40 -5.30
C GLU A 9 -20.60 15.15 -5.50
N ILE A 10 -19.35 15.29 -5.91
CA ILE A 10 -18.39 14.17 -6.05
C ILE A 10 -18.06 13.56 -4.69
N ILE A 11 -17.83 14.36 -3.64
CA ILE A 11 -17.56 13.86 -2.28
C ILE A 11 -18.75 13.03 -1.77
N LEU A 12 -19.98 13.47 -2.04
CA LEU A 12 -21.19 12.77 -1.59
C LEU A 12 -21.57 11.56 -2.47
N ASN A 13 -21.03 11.47 -3.68
CA ASN A 13 -21.31 10.43 -4.66
C ASN A 13 -20.01 10.06 -5.40
N PRO A 14 -19.08 9.33 -4.76
CA PRO A 14 -17.77 9.00 -5.33
C PRO A 14 -17.85 8.29 -6.68
N GLU A 15 -18.90 7.52 -6.93
CA GLU A 15 -19.17 6.81 -8.18
C GLU A 15 -19.38 7.76 -9.39
N LYS A 16 -19.62 9.04 -9.16
CA LYS A 16 -19.73 10.05 -10.22
C LYS A 16 -18.38 10.65 -10.60
N ARG A 17 -17.31 10.36 -9.89
CA ARG A 17 -15.98 10.83 -10.23
C ARG A 17 -15.51 10.14 -11.51
N VAL A 18 -15.16 10.91 -12.51
CA VAL A 18 -14.56 10.41 -13.76
C VAL A 18 -13.04 10.49 -13.62
N PHE A 19 -12.40 9.36 -13.77
CA PHE A 19 -10.94 9.29 -13.78
C PHE A 19 -10.42 9.32 -15.22
N PRO A 20 -9.22 9.88 -15.45
CA PRO A 20 -8.57 9.75 -16.76
C PRO A 20 -8.18 8.29 -16.98
N GLU A 21 -7.96 7.88 -18.22
CA GLU A 21 -7.38 6.59 -18.53
C GLU A 21 -6.03 6.40 -17.81
N PHE A 22 -5.74 5.17 -17.37
CA PHE A 22 -4.44 4.85 -16.81
C PHE A 22 -3.32 5.21 -17.80
N SER A 23 -2.25 5.78 -17.30
CA SER A 23 -1.05 6.10 -18.07
C SER A 23 0.18 5.90 -17.20
N LEU A 24 0.96 4.89 -17.54
CA LEU A 24 2.22 4.61 -16.85
C LEU A 24 3.19 5.79 -16.93
N GLU A 25 3.26 6.47 -18.09
CA GLU A 25 4.07 7.66 -18.26
C GLU A 25 3.67 8.78 -17.28
N ARG A 26 2.37 9.05 -17.16
CA ARG A 26 1.87 10.05 -16.20
C ARG A 26 2.16 9.63 -14.76
N LEU A 27 1.93 8.36 -14.42
CA LEU A 27 2.20 7.83 -13.09
C LEU A 27 3.67 8.01 -12.71
N LEU A 28 4.58 7.45 -13.50
CA LEU A 28 6.02 7.49 -13.21
C LEU A 28 6.58 8.91 -13.32
N GLY A 29 6.08 9.71 -14.26
CA GLY A 29 6.47 11.10 -14.45
C GLY A 29 6.12 11.96 -13.23
N THR A 30 4.93 11.80 -12.65
CA THR A 30 4.52 12.56 -11.47
C THR A 30 5.12 12.02 -10.17
N VAL A 31 5.21 10.69 -10.02
CA VAL A 31 5.75 10.07 -8.80
C VAL A 31 7.25 10.34 -8.68
N PHE A 32 8.02 10.12 -9.73
CA PHE A 32 9.48 10.11 -9.63
C PHE A 32 10.17 11.32 -10.27
N GLU A 33 9.57 11.99 -11.25
CA GLU A 33 10.28 12.97 -12.08
C GLU A 33 11.66 12.41 -12.49
N PRO A 34 11.70 11.29 -13.25
CA PRO A 34 12.94 10.55 -13.45
C PRO A 34 13.99 11.39 -14.17
N THR A 35 15.24 11.28 -13.73
CA THR A 35 16.35 11.92 -14.44
C THR A 35 16.67 11.18 -15.73
N GLN A 36 17.20 11.91 -16.72
CA GLN A 36 17.61 11.32 -18.00
C GLN A 36 18.60 10.17 -17.78
N GLY A 37 18.28 9.00 -18.31
CA GLY A 37 19.09 7.78 -18.22
C GLY A 37 18.84 6.96 -16.95
N ALA A 38 17.93 7.37 -16.05
CA ALA A 38 17.58 6.58 -14.87
C ALA A 38 17.18 5.15 -15.26
N LYS A 39 17.77 4.17 -14.58
CA LYS A 39 17.54 2.77 -14.87
C LYS A 39 16.43 2.21 -14.00
N VAL A 40 15.36 1.72 -14.62
CA VAL A 40 14.19 1.18 -13.92
C VAL A 40 14.10 -0.33 -14.05
N CYS A 41 13.60 -1.02 -13.00
CA CYS A 41 13.14 -2.40 -13.08
C CYS A 41 11.80 -2.60 -12.39
N ILE A 42 11.20 -3.75 -12.64
CA ILE A 42 9.96 -4.20 -12.00
C ILE A 42 10.27 -5.47 -11.21
N LEU A 43 9.79 -5.51 -9.97
CA LEU A 43 9.80 -6.70 -9.12
C LEU A 43 8.36 -7.22 -8.96
N ILE A 44 8.18 -8.52 -9.13
CA ILE A 44 6.94 -9.23 -8.81
C ILE A 44 7.24 -10.34 -7.81
N ASP A 45 6.24 -10.75 -7.04
CA ASP A 45 6.36 -11.94 -6.19
C ASP A 45 5.79 -13.17 -6.89
N LEU A 46 6.41 -14.33 -6.71
CA LEU A 46 5.90 -15.63 -7.18
C LEU A 46 6.05 -16.67 -6.07
N GLU A 47 5.04 -17.54 -5.94
CA GLU A 47 5.09 -18.73 -5.09
C GLU A 47 6.10 -19.74 -5.64
N ASP A 48 6.05 -20.00 -6.93
CA ASP A 48 7.00 -20.83 -7.67
C ASP A 48 7.84 -19.96 -8.62
N LEU A 49 9.06 -19.68 -8.22
CA LEU A 49 9.99 -18.85 -8.99
C LEU A 49 10.37 -19.44 -10.36
N SER A 50 10.19 -20.75 -10.56
CA SER A 50 10.43 -21.37 -11.87
C SER A 50 9.49 -20.86 -12.96
N LEU A 51 8.33 -20.31 -12.57
CA LEU A 51 7.34 -19.69 -13.45
C LEU A 51 7.82 -18.34 -14.04
N MET A 52 8.91 -17.75 -13.51
CA MET A 52 9.50 -16.57 -14.11
C MET A 52 10.12 -16.87 -15.47
N LYS A 53 10.65 -18.08 -15.66
CA LYS A 53 11.30 -18.49 -16.92
C LYS A 53 10.34 -18.41 -18.11
N GLY A 54 10.69 -17.57 -19.08
CA GLY A 54 9.89 -17.34 -20.29
C GLY A 54 8.51 -16.74 -19.98
N TYR A 55 8.34 -16.12 -18.79
CA TYR A 55 7.06 -15.59 -18.30
C TYR A 55 5.95 -16.65 -18.17
N ALA A 56 6.30 -17.88 -17.77
CA ALA A 56 5.34 -18.99 -17.66
C ALA A 56 4.18 -18.69 -16.68
N PHE A 57 4.36 -17.75 -15.74
CA PHE A 57 3.29 -17.30 -14.84
C PHE A 57 2.09 -16.67 -15.59
N LEU A 58 2.28 -16.21 -16.84
CA LEU A 58 1.20 -15.65 -17.65
C LEU A 58 0.12 -16.69 -18.01
N ASP A 59 0.53 -17.94 -18.14
CA ASP A 59 -0.36 -19.06 -18.46
C ASP A 59 -0.85 -19.79 -17.19
N ALA A 60 -0.30 -19.46 -16.01
CA ALA A 60 -0.67 -20.08 -14.74
C ALA A 60 -1.88 -19.40 -14.10
N GLU A 61 -2.69 -20.18 -13.35
CA GLU A 61 -3.82 -19.65 -12.56
C GLU A 61 -3.31 -18.93 -11.29
N GLY A 62 -4.09 -17.96 -10.79
CA GLY A 62 -3.84 -17.30 -9.52
C GLY A 62 -2.72 -16.24 -9.54
N HIS A 63 -2.34 -15.72 -10.72
CA HIS A 63 -1.28 -14.73 -10.88
C HIS A 63 -1.79 -13.42 -11.49
N GLU A 64 -3.00 -12.99 -11.13
CA GLU A 64 -3.66 -11.83 -11.74
C GLU A 64 -2.88 -10.53 -11.50
N ILE A 65 -2.27 -10.36 -10.31
CA ILE A 65 -1.46 -9.17 -9.98
C ILE A 65 -0.19 -9.16 -10.83
N GLN A 66 0.50 -10.29 -10.94
CA GLN A 66 1.72 -10.44 -11.73
C GLN A 66 1.47 -10.29 -13.22
N LYS A 67 0.30 -10.75 -13.73
CA LYS A 67 -0.15 -10.51 -15.10
C LYS A 67 -0.37 -9.03 -15.36
N LYS A 68 -1.01 -8.31 -14.44
CA LYS A 68 -1.15 -6.85 -14.52
C LYS A 68 0.20 -6.12 -14.46
N ALA A 69 1.13 -6.59 -13.63
CA ALA A 69 2.49 -6.07 -13.62
C ALA A 69 3.18 -6.21 -14.99
N TYR A 70 2.97 -7.34 -15.65
CA TYR A 70 3.51 -7.57 -16.98
C TYR A 70 2.80 -6.70 -18.04
N GLU A 71 1.46 -6.73 -18.08
CA GLU A 71 0.67 -6.07 -19.12
C GLU A 71 0.75 -4.55 -19.05
N GLU A 72 0.55 -3.97 -17.85
CA GLU A 72 0.42 -2.53 -17.67
C GLU A 72 1.76 -1.83 -17.39
N PHE A 73 2.67 -2.49 -16.69
CA PHE A 73 3.94 -1.87 -16.29
C PHE A 73 5.09 -2.33 -17.20
N TYR A 74 5.33 -3.65 -17.36
CA TYR A 74 6.44 -4.13 -18.14
C TYR A 74 6.28 -3.79 -19.63
N LEU A 75 5.15 -4.15 -20.24
CA LEU A 75 4.89 -3.80 -21.65
C LEU A 75 4.76 -2.28 -21.81
N GLY A 76 4.12 -1.57 -20.89
CA GLY A 76 4.02 -0.11 -20.93
C GLY A 76 5.40 0.58 -20.93
N LEU A 77 6.38 0.07 -20.18
CA LEU A 77 7.76 0.57 -20.26
C LEU A 77 8.39 0.27 -21.63
N LYS A 78 8.20 -0.93 -22.15
CA LYS A 78 8.78 -1.35 -23.45
C LYS A 78 8.13 -0.65 -24.64
N ASP A 79 6.82 -0.39 -24.59
CA ASP A 79 6.03 0.21 -25.67
C ASP A 79 6.13 1.75 -25.74
N GLY A 80 7.19 2.30 -25.18
CA GLY A 80 7.52 3.72 -25.31
C GLY A 80 7.60 4.50 -24.00
N GLY A 81 7.10 3.96 -22.90
CA GLY A 81 7.12 4.63 -21.60
C GLY A 81 8.54 4.99 -21.13
N MET A 82 9.51 4.10 -21.33
CA MET A 82 10.92 4.41 -21.03
C MET A 82 11.45 5.55 -21.90
N ALA A 83 11.18 5.52 -23.20
CA ALA A 83 11.66 6.56 -24.13
C ALA A 83 11.02 7.92 -23.82
N ALA A 84 9.72 7.95 -23.52
CA ALA A 84 8.99 9.17 -23.16
C ALA A 84 9.53 9.82 -21.89
N LEU A 85 9.93 9.01 -20.90
CA LEU A 85 10.47 9.47 -19.62
C LEU A 85 12.01 9.57 -19.59
N GLY A 86 12.69 9.27 -20.70
CA GLY A 86 14.14 9.31 -20.77
C GLY A 86 14.83 8.25 -19.89
N MET A 87 14.14 7.17 -19.55
CA MET A 87 14.64 6.06 -18.72
C MET A 87 15.30 4.96 -19.56
N THR A 88 15.98 4.05 -18.90
CA THR A 88 16.61 2.85 -19.44
C THR A 88 16.27 1.63 -18.57
N GLY A 89 16.65 0.43 -19.01
CA GLY A 89 16.36 -0.81 -18.27
C GLY A 89 15.01 -1.41 -18.65
N GLY A 90 14.09 -1.46 -17.71
CA GLY A 90 12.74 -2.00 -17.88
C GLY A 90 12.70 -3.52 -17.82
N GLU A 91 13.63 -4.15 -17.10
CA GLU A 91 13.65 -5.57 -16.85
C GLU A 91 12.62 -5.94 -15.79
N LEU A 92 12.10 -7.17 -15.87
CA LEU A 92 11.18 -7.77 -14.92
C LEU A 92 11.87 -8.91 -14.18
N PHE A 93 11.79 -8.92 -12.85
CA PHE A 93 12.34 -9.96 -11.99
C PHE A 93 11.29 -10.47 -11.02
N ALA A 94 11.42 -11.71 -10.59
CA ALA A 94 10.54 -12.30 -9.57
C ALA A 94 11.32 -12.65 -8.31
N PHE A 95 10.74 -12.33 -7.15
CA PHE A 95 11.23 -12.73 -5.82
C PHE A 95 10.24 -13.68 -5.13
N PRO A 96 10.66 -14.45 -4.10
CA PRO A 96 9.78 -15.37 -3.39
C PRO A 96 8.65 -14.63 -2.67
N MET A 97 7.40 -15.09 -2.84
CA MET A 97 6.25 -14.56 -2.11
C MET A 97 6.45 -14.65 -0.60
N THR A 98 6.13 -13.57 0.11
CA THR A 98 6.39 -13.47 1.57
C THR A 98 5.29 -14.05 2.44
N HIS A 99 4.08 -14.27 1.90
CA HIS A 99 2.87 -14.70 2.64
C HIS A 99 2.44 -13.76 3.77
N GLY A 100 2.88 -12.51 3.73
CA GLY A 100 2.50 -11.47 4.67
C GLY A 100 3.08 -10.13 4.27
N SER A 101 2.34 -9.05 4.58
CA SER A 101 2.75 -7.69 4.28
C SER A 101 3.91 -7.25 5.17
N ASN A 102 4.83 -6.49 4.56
CA ASN A 102 5.97 -5.86 5.22
C ASN A 102 6.99 -6.81 5.88
N LEU A 103 6.96 -8.10 5.51
CA LEU A 103 7.99 -9.05 5.89
C LEU A 103 9.27 -8.86 5.07
N ASP A 104 10.41 -9.23 5.64
CA ASP A 104 11.70 -9.14 4.97
C ASP A 104 11.74 -9.98 3.69
N LEU A 105 12.29 -9.39 2.63
CA LEU A 105 12.51 -10.08 1.37
C LEU A 105 13.78 -10.93 1.45
N LYS A 106 13.71 -12.17 0.96
CA LYS A 106 14.90 -12.99 0.77
C LYS A 106 15.78 -12.39 -0.32
N ASP A 107 17.11 -12.50 -0.17
CA ASP A 107 18.09 -11.99 -1.13
C ASP A 107 18.20 -12.91 -2.37
N GLU A 108 17.09 -13.37 -2.92
CA GLU A 108 17.03 -14.15 -4.14
C GLU A 108 15.96 -13.61 -5.07
N CYS A 109 16.26 -13.55 -6.37
CA CYS A 109 15.28 -13.27 -7.40
C CYS A 109 15.67 -13.98 -8.70
N TYR A 110 14.75 -14.01 -9.66
CA TYR A 110 14.92 -14.72 -10.93
C TYR A 110 14.61 -13.82 -12.11
N ASP A 111 15.42 -13.91 -13.16
CA ASP A 111 15.17 -13.27 -14.44
C ASP A 111 14.31 -14.15 -15.37
N VAL A 112 13.98 -13.62 -16.56
CA VAL A 112 13.16 -14.32 -17.56
C VAL A 112 13.86 -15.54 -18.18
N GLU A 113 15.17 -15.63 -18.14
CA GLU A 113 15.96 -16.77 -18.57
C GLU A 113 15.96 -17.90 -17.52
N GLY A 114 15.53 -17.59 -16.30
CA GLY A 114 15.51 -18.48 -15.14
C GLY A 114 16.83 -18.53 -14.39
N ASN A 115 17.66 -17.49 -14.53
CA ASN A 115 18.87 -17.34 -13.72
C ASN A 115 18.52 -16.79 -12.34
N GLU A 116 19.12 -17.37 -11.32
CA GLU A 116 19.07 -16.85 -9.94
C GLU A 116 20.01 -15.67 -9.80
N LEU A 117 19.52 -14.59 -9.19
CA LEU A 117 20.20 -13.33 -8.94
C LEU A 117 20.00 -12.92 -7.47
N SER A 118 20.81 -11.99 -6.99
CA SER A 118 20.72 -11.40 -5.67
C SER A 118 20.00 -10.05 -5.74
N LEU A 119 18.96 -9.83 -4.94
CA LEU A 119 18.33 -8.52 -4.81
C LEU A 119 19.35 -7.45 -4.40
N ASP A 120 20.19 -7.74 -3.41
CA ASP A 120 21.17 -6.78 -2.90
C ASP A 120 22.26 -6.45 -3.94
N LYS A 121 22.82 -7.46 -4.63
CA LYS A 121 23.99 -7.29 -5.50
C LYS A 121 23.63 -6.97 -6.95
N ASP A 122 22.55 -7.56 -7.46
CA ASP A 122 22.24 -7.50 -8.87
C ASP A 122 21.08 -6.54 -9.17
N ILE A 123 20.21 -6.25 -8.20
CA ILE A 123 19.05 -5.38 -8.38
C ILE A 123 19.27 -4.03 -7.69
N TYR A 124 19.36 -3.98 -6.36
CA TYR A 124 19.39 -2.71 -5.61
C TYR A 124 20.60 -1.84 -5.92
N THR A 125 21.73 -2.43 -6.34
CA THR A 125 22.94 -1.70 -6.74
C THR A 125 22.93 -1.24 -8.19
N ASN A 126 22.06 -1.79 -9.04
CA ASN A 126 22.10 -1.59 -10.49
C ASN A 126 20.91 -0.81 -11.06
N TYR A 127 19.90 -0.51 -10.26
CA TYR A 127 18.72 0.22 -10.68
C TYR A 127 18.49 1.45 -9.83
N ASP A 128 18.16 2.57 -10.48
CA ASP A 128 17.85 3.83 -9.82
C ASP A 128 16.40 3.88 -9.34
N LEU A 129 15.49 3.19 -10.06
CA LEU A 129 14.07 3.13 -9.79
C LEU A 129 13.59 1.68 -9.75
N ILE A 130 12.88 1.30 -8.68
CA ILE A 130 12.33 -0.05 -8.49
C ILE A 130 10.83 0.02 -8.30
N LEU A 131 10.07 -0.62 -9.20
CA LEU A 131 8.63 -0.78 -9.09
C LEU A 131 8.33 -2.18 -8.56
N CYS A 132 7.82 -2.31 -7.36
CA CYS A 132 7.45 -3.60 -6.78
C CYS A 132 5.93 -3.77 -6.86
N VAL A 133 5.47 -4.63 -7.76
CA VAL A 133 4.06 -4.98 -7.95
C VAL A 133 3.83 -6.38 -7.44
N SER A 134 3.25 -6.52 -6.25
CA SER A 134 3.24 -7.76 -5.48
C SER A 134 1.89 -8.10 -4.87
N THR A 135 1.75 -9.32 -4.42
CA THR A 135 0.57 -9.78 -3.69
C THR A 135 0.49 -9.14 -2.30
N PHE A 136 1.62 -9.16 -1.58
CA PHE A 136 1.76 -8.58 -0.25
C PHE A 136 2.61 -7.31 -0.28
N SER A 137 2.35 -6.38 0.63
CA SER A 137 3.13 -5.13 0.72
C SER A 137 4.61 -5.42 0.99
N ALA A 138 5.47 -4.81 0.19
CA ALA A 138 6.92 -4.79 0.36
C ALA A 138 7.45 -3.41 0.78
N THR A 139 6.58 -2.52 1.29
CA THR A 139 6.93 -1.11 1.54
C THR A 139 8.00 -0.98 2.62
N ALA A 140 7.84 -1.63 3.78
CA ALA A 140 8.80 -1.53 4.87
C ALA A 140 10.19 -2.10 4.50
N PRO A 141 10.32 -3.32 3.96
CA PRO A 141 11.62 -3.86 3.58
C PRO A 141 12.30 -3.04 2.45
N LEU A 142 11.56 -2.60 1.43
CA LEU A 142 12.15 -1.77 0.37
C LEU A 142 12.54 -0.37 0.88
N THR A 143 11.80 0.21 1.83
CA THR A 143 12.18 1.48 2.48
C THR A 143 13.47 1.35 3.29
N ALA A 144 13.71 0.21 3.94
CA ALA A 144 14.98 -0.07 4.61
C ALA A 144 16.11 -0.21 3.58
N LYS A 145 15.90 -1.00 2.53
CA LYS A 145 16.89 -1.25 1.47
C LYS A 145 17.21 -0.01 0.63
N CYS A 146 16.24 0.85 0.32
CA CYS A 146 16.53 2.05 -0.45
C CYS A 146 17.49 3.00 0.29
N LYS A 147 17.41 3.07 1.61
CA LYS A 147 18.35 3.88 2.43
C LYS A 147 19.77 3.30 2.42
N GLU A 148 19.89 1.98 2.32
CA GLU A 148 21.18 1.28 2.26
C GLU A 148 21.84 1.40 0.89
N PHE A 149 21.06 1.20 -0.18
CA PHE A 149 21.57 1.07 -1.56
C PHE A 149 21.43 2.34 -2.42
N GLY A 150 20.59 3.28 -2.02
CA GLY A 150 20.50 4.59 -2.67
C GLY A 150 19.50 4.69 -3.81
N PHE A 151 18.64 3.68 -4.04
CA PHE A 151 17.60 3.72 -5.06
C PHE A 151 16.32 4.47 -4.57
N ARG A 152 15.41 4.77 -5.51
CA ARG A 152 14.03 5.16 -5.24
C ARG A 152 13.09 4.09 -5.71
N GLY A 153 11.91 3.95 -5.08
CA GLY A 153 10.97 2.90 -5.47
C GLY A 153 9.51 3.28 -5.29
N ALA A 154 8.66 2.42 -5.82
CA ALA A 154 7.24 2.39 -5.50
C ALA A 154 6.79 0.96 -5.27
N THR A 155 5.95 0.77 -4.27
CA THR A 155 5.27 -0.49 -3.99
C THR A 155 3.79 -0.38 -4.34
N LEU A 156 3.28 -1.41 -5.02
CA LEU A 156 1.93 -1.50 -5.56
C LEU A 156 1.40 -2.91 -5.30
N HIS A 157 0.95 -3.18 -4.08
CA HIS A 157 0.41 -4.51 -3.78
C HIS A 157 -1.09 -4.60 -4.08
N GLY A 158 -1.57 -5.79 -4.34
CA GLY A 158 -2.99 -6.04 -4.56
C GLY A 158 -3.61 -5.33 -5.77
N VAL A 159 -2.81 -4.88 -6.74
CA VAL A 159 -3.29 -4.12 -7.91
C VAL A 159 -4.36 -4.88 -8.68
N ASN A 160 -5.49 -4.21 -8.92
CA ASN A 160 -6.61 -4.70 -9.73
C ASN A 160 -7.12 -3.62 -10.70
N ASP A 161 -8.14 -3.93 -11.51
CA ASP A 161 -8.67 -2.99 -12.52
C ASP A 161 -9.26 -1.73 -11.91
N VAL A 162 -9.87 -1.81 -10.73
CA VAL A 162 -10.41 -0.63 -10.04
C VAL A 162 -9.28 0.31 -9.65
N ILE A 163 -8.21 -0.23 -9.08
CA ILE A 163 -7.02 0.52 -8.66
C ILE A 163 -6.33 1.19 -9.87
N LEU A 164 -6.11 0.42 -10.95
CA LEU A 164 -5.50 0.96 -12.18
C LEU A 164 -6.28 2.13 -12.74
N ASN A 165 -7.61 2.00 -12.81
CA ASN A 165 -8.50 2.99 -13.41
C ASN A 165 -8.98 4.08 -12.43
N SER A 166 -8.48 4.13 -11.22
CA SER A 166 -8.82 5.15 -10.22
C SER A 166 -7.59 5.64 -9.46
N GLY A 167 -7.16 4.95 -8.40
CA GLY A 167 -6.08 5.40 -7.53
C GLY A 167 -4.72 5.56 -8.22
N LEU A 168 -4.41 4.78 -9.26
CA LEU A 168 -3.20 4.94 -10.06
C LEU A 168 -3.39 5.89 -11.26
N ALA A 169 -4.61 6.28 -11.57
CA ALA A 169 -4.93 7.17 -12.68
C ALA A 169 -4.94 8.66 -12.31
N VAL A 170 -4.82 9.00 -11.02
CA VAL A 170 -4.85 10.38 -10.52
C VAL A 170 -3.52 11.12 -10.71
N ASN A 171 -3.55 12.43 -10.48
CA ASN A 171 -2.34 13.27 -10.43
C ASN A 171 -1.81 13.32 -8.99
N TYR A 172 -0.63 12.77 -8.75
CA TYR A 172 -0.06 12.70 -7.39
C TYR A 172 0.38 14.05 -6.81
N HIS A 173 0.54 15.10 -7.61
CA HIS A 173 0.69 16.45 -7.08
C HIS A 173 -0.60 16.96 -6.42
N GLU A 174 -1.77 16.63 -7.01
CA GLU A 174 -3.07 16.95 -6.41
C GLU A 174 -3.32 16.14 -5.15
N VAL A 175 -3.04 14.82 -5.20
CA VAL A 175 -3.10 13.93 -4.03
C VAL A 175 -2.26 14.47 -2.87
N SER A 176 -1.01 14.87 -3.15
CA SER A 176 -0.11 15.45 -2.14
C SER A 176 -0.63 16.76 -1.57
N ALA A 177 -1.24 17.61 -2.40
CA ALA A 177 -1.80 18.89 -1.95
C ALA A 177 -3.04 18.69 -1.05
N ASP A 178 -3.89 17.73 -1.37
CA ASP A 178 -5.07 17.41 -0.56
C ASP A 178 -4.69 16.74 0.77
N ALA A 179 -3.75 15.79 0.74
CA ALA A 179 -3.20 15.20 1.95
C ALA A 179 -2.54 16.25 2.86
N GLU A 180 -1.85 17.27 2.30
CA GLU A 180 -1.24 18.34 3.07
C GLU A 180 -2.27 19.21 3.79
N LYS A 181 -3.41 19.51 3.19
CA LYS A 181 -4.50 20.25 3.84
C LYS A 181 -5.00 19.52 5.10
N MET A 182 -5.21 18.19 4.99
CA MET A 182 -5.64 17.37 6.10
C MET A 182 -4.54 17.23 7.16
N ARG A 183 -3.30 16.97 6.74
CA ARG A 183 -2.13 16.88 7.62
C ARG A 183 -1.99 18.13 8.47
N ALA A 184 -2.05 19.32 7.85
CA ALA A 184 -1.92 20.59 8.56
C ALA A 184 -3.07 20.83 9.56
N ALA A 185 -4.28 20.36 9.23
CA ALA A 185 -5.43 20.49 10.13
C ALA A 185 -5.37 19.52 11.32
N MET A 186 -4.76 18.34 11.15
CA MET A 186 -4.69 17.30 12.16
C MET A 186 -3.41 17.36 13.01
N THR A 187 -2.36 18.04 12.53
CA THR A 187 -1.11 18.26 13.29
C THR A 187 -1.40 18.91 14.64
N ASN A 188 -0.73 18.46 15.69
CA ASN A 188 -0.91 18.80 17.10
C ASN A 188 -2.25 18.32 17.71
N ALA A 189 -2.93 17.34 17.10
CA ALA A 189 -4.01 16.65 17.79
C ALA A 189 -3.44 15.86 18.99
N ASP A 190 -4.07 16.01 20.14
CA ASP A 190 -3.65 15.29 21.36
C ASP A 190 -4.19 13.87 21.38
N THR A 191 -5.46 13.69 21.02
CA THR A 191 -6.16 12.41 21.08
C THR A 191 -7.13 12.24 19.93
N VAL A 192 -7.38 10.97 19.58
CA VAL A 192 -8.49 10.56 18.70
C VAL A 192 -9.32 9.52 19.41
N GLU A 193 -10.63 9.70 19.42
CA GLU A 193 -11.61 8.72 19.88
C GLU A 193 -12.46 8.26 18.70
N ILE A 194 -12.59 6.94 18.51
CA ILE A 194 -13.32 6.35 17.40
C ILE A 194 -14.40 5.43 17.96
N ASP A 195 -15.65 5.72 17.62
CA ASP A 195 -16.81 4.89 17.93
C ASP A 195 -17.17 4.00 16.73
N PHE A 196 -17.22 2.71 16.97
CA PHE A 196 -17.60 1.68 15.98
C PHE A 196 -19.02 1.17 16.30
N ALA A 197 -20.00 1.61 15.54
CA ALA A 197 -21.39 1.13 15.66
C ALA A 197 -21.53 -0.24 14.98
N LEU A 198 -21.89 -1.27 15.73
CA LEU A 198 -22.14 -2.62 15.22
C LEU A 198 -23.62 -2.80 14.82
N GLU A 199 -23.89 -3.74 13.93
CA GLU A 199 -25.26 -4.05 13.48
C GLU A 199 -26.18 -4.53 14.60
N ASP A 200 -25.64 -5.13 15.67
CA ASP A 200 -26.39 -5.57 16.84
C ASP A 200 -26.69 -4.45 17.86
N GLY A 201 -26.33 -3.22 17.53
CA GLY A 201 -26.57 -2.02 18.32
C GLY A 201 -25.51 -1.74 19.39
N ARG A 202 -24.48 -2.56 19.53
CA ARG A 202 -23.33 -2.22 20.38
C ARG A 202 -22.50 -1.12 19.75
N VAL A 203 -21.85 -0.32 20.60
CA VAL A 203 -20.81 0.62 20.19
C VAL A 203 -19.53 0.21 20.89
N LEU A 204 -18.48 0.03 20.12
CA LEU A 204 -17.12 -0.17 20.64
C LEU A 204 -16.36 1.13 20.48
N THR A 205 -15.56 1.49 21.48
CA THR A 205 -14.77 2.74 21.44
C THR A 205 -13.30 2.42 21.58
N ALA A 206 -12.49 3.00 20.72
CA ALA A 206 -11.03 3.04 20.84
C ALA A 206 -10.56 4.48 21.02
N SER A 207 -9.72 4.72 22.04
CA SER A 207 -9.09 6.00 22.30
C SER A 207 -7.59 5.90 22.07
N LEU A 208 -7.04 6.80 21.27
CA LEU A 208 -5.63 6.82 20.87
C LEU A 208 -5.00 8.15 21.30
N ASP A 209 -3.88 8.08 21.99
CA ASP A 209 -3.06 9.23 22.37
C ASP A 209 -2.06 9.51 21.26
N LEU A 210 -2.08 10.73 20.71
CA LEU A 210 -1.19 11.21 19.67
C LEU A 210 -0.10 12.14 20.20
N ASN A 211 -0.23 12.57 21.48
CA ASN A 211 0.75 13.42 22.18
C ASN A 211 1.13 14.70 21.39
N GLY A 212 0.19 15.30 20.68
CA GLY A 212 0.41 16.54 19.93
C GLY A 212 1.48 16.45 18.84
N GLN A 213 1.74 15.24 18.31
CA GLN A 213 2.74 15.04 17.28
C GLN A 213 2.34 15.65 15.92
N ASP A 214 3.33 15.92 15.08
CA ASP A 214 3.07 16.27 13.68
C ASP A 214 2.47 15.07 12.95
N ALA A 215 1.33 15.29 12.29
CA ALA A 215 0.75 14.32 11.39
C ALA A 215 1.69 14.03 10.21
N GLN A 216 1.80 12.79 9.80
CA GLN A 216 2.53 12.36 8.63
C GLN A 216 1.60 12.22 7.43
N LYS A 217 2.13 12.17 6.22
CA LYS A 217 1.34 11.91 5.01
C LYS A 217 2.03 10.92 4.09
N SER A 218 1.25 10.00 3.54
CA SER A 218 1.61 9.18 2.39
C SER A 218 0.99 9.83 1.15
N HIS A 219 1.81 10.44 0.30
CA HIS A 219 1.34 11.32 -0.77
C HIS A 219 1.77 10.88 -2.18
N GLY A 220 2.49 9.77 -2.26
CA GLY A 220 2.88 9.15 -3.53
C GLY A 220 3.95 9.88 -4.34
N LEU A 221 4.53 10.98 -3.84
CA LEU A 221 5.65 11.65 -4.51
C LEU A 221 6.98 11.10 -3.95
N CYS A 222 7.82 10.61 -4.84
CA CYS A 222 9.16 10.09 -4.56
C CYS A 222 10.17 10.79 -5.47
N GLN A 223 10.17 12.13 -5.42
CA GLN A 223 10.92 13.02 -6.32
C GLN A 223 12.31 13.37 -5.76
N GLY A 224 13.13 13.97 -6.62
CA GLY A 224 14.49 14.36 -6.26
C GLY A 224 15.49 13.21 -6.32
N THR A 225 16.51 13.23 -5.46
CA THR A 225 17.61 12.25 -5.46
C THR A 225 17.75 11.50 -4.13
N ALA A 226 16.96 11.87 -3.13
CA ALA A 226 16.99 11.16 -1.85
C ALA A 226 16.37 9.77 -1.99
N PRO A 227 17.00 8.73 -1.44
CA PRO A 227 16.42 7.39 -1.41
C PRO A 227 15.08 7.39 -0.66
N ASP A 228 14.04 6.89 -1.31
CA ASP A 228 12.70 6.83 -0.75
C ASP A 228 11.85 5.79 -1.48
N VAL A 229 10.75 5.34 -0.85
CA VAL A 229 9.78 4.42 -1.44
C VAL A 229 8.37 4.95 -1.25
N ALA A 230 7.67 5.17 -2.36
CA ALA A 230 6.26 5.53 -2.35
C ALA A 230 5.38 4.27 -2.26
N ASN A 231 4.36 4.28 -1.41
CA ASN A 231 3.31 3.26 -1.42
C ASN A 231 2.14 3.77 -2.29
N LEU A 232 1.76 3.01 -3.32
CA LEU A 232 0.78 3.43 -4.33
C LEU A 232 -0.36 2.42 -4.50
N PRO A 233 -1.63 2.88 -4.59
CA PRO A 233 -2.10 4.27 -4.52
C PRO A 233 -1.79 4.94 -3.20
N ALA A 234 -1.60 6.26 -3.24
CA ALA A 234 -1.34 7.07 -2.06
C ALA A 234 -2.49 8.04 -1.77
N GLY A 235 -2.42 8.74 -0.67
CA GLY A 235 -3.38 9.73 -0.26
C GLY A 235 -3.98 9.44 1.10
N GLU A 236 -3.14 9.51 2.13
CA GLU A 236 -3.55 9.42 3.53
C GLU A 236 -2.76 10.36 4.40
N VAL A 237 -3.31 10.62 5.56
CA VAL A 237 -2.63 11.27 6.69
C VAL A 237 -2.64 10.26 7.84
N TYR A 238 -1.51 10.10 8.49
CA TYR A 238 -1.36 9.09 9.52
C TYR A 238 -0.56 9.56 10.73
N PHE A 239 -0.72 8.82 11.82
CA PHE A 239 -0.01 8.97 13.07
C PHE A 239 0.50 7.62 13.55
N VAL A 240 1.57 7.64 14.33
CA VAL A 240 1.97 6.49 15.15
C VAL A 240 1.49 6.77 16.57
N PRO A 241 0.44 6.13 17.07
CA PRO A 241 -0.08 6.38 18.41
C PRO A 241 0.99 6.14 19.48
N VAL A 242 1.09 6.98 20.48
CA VAL A 242 1.98 6.76 21.62
C VAL A 242 1.35 5.84 22.66
N ASP A 243 0.02 5.85 22.76
CA ASP A 243 -0.80 4.93 23.53
C ASP A 243 -2.16 4.71 22.86
N ALA A 244 -2.78 3.57 23.13
CA ALA A 244 -4.14 3.28 22.70
C ALA A 244 -4.82 2.31 23.67
N ASN A 245 -6.11 2.53 23.94
CA ASN A 245 -6.91 1.70 24.82
C ASN A 245 -8.35 1.61 24.31
N GLY A 246 -9.03 0.50 24.58
CA GLY A 246 -10.41 0.31 24.21
C GLY A 246 -10.67 -0.92 23.36
N GLN A 247 -11.64 -0.81 22.45
CA GLN A 247 -12.07 -1.93 21.62
C GLN A 247 -12.38 -1.47 20.21
N PHE A 248 -12.09 -2.31 19.22
CA PHE A 248 -12.57 -2.12 17.84
C PHE A 248 -12.91 -3.46 17.16
N PRO A 249 -13.81 -3.45 16.15
CA PRO A 249 -14.19 -4.66 15.44
C PRO A 249 -13.13 -5.03 14.39
N MET A 250 -12.98 -6.33 14.14
CA MET A 250 -12.19 -6.84 13.02
C MET A 250 -12.98 -7.88 12.25
N LYS A 251 -12.98 -7.73 10.93
CA LYS A 251 -13.48 -8.75 9.99
C LYS A 251 -12.29 -9.48 9.40
N TYR A 252 -12.22 -10.78 9.66
CA TYR A 252 -11.20 -11.66 9.12
C TYR A 252 -11.53 -12.09 7.67
N GLU A 253 -10.54 -12.59 6.95
CA GLU A 253 -10.67 -13.02 5.53
C GLU A 253 -11.75 -14.08 5.31
N ASP A 254 -11.94 -14.99 6.26
CA ASP A 254 -12.99 -16.02 6.21
C ASP A 254 -14.39 -15.49 6.55
N GLY A 255 -14.53 -14.16 6.75
CA GLY A 255 -15.78 -13.51 7.13
C GLY A 255 -16.09 -13.55 8.62
N THR A 256 -15.23 -14.15 9.44
CA THR A 256 -15.37 -14.12 10.90
C THR A 256 -15.29 -12.68 11.42
N LEU A 257 -16.18 -12.32 12.36
CA LEU A 257 -16.15 -11.04 13.06
C LEU A 257 -15.67 -11.22 14.48
N GLY A 258 -14.70 -10.42 14.89
CA GLY A 258 -14.18 -10.36 16.24
C GLY A 258 -14.23 -8.94 16.84
N VAL A 259 -14.07 -8.86 18.15
CA VAL A 259 -13.72 -7.64 18.88
C VAL A 259 -12.28 -7.79 19.32
N LEU A 260 -11.47 -6.78 19.04
CA LEU A 260 -10.11 -6.68 19.53
C LEU A 260 -10.08 -5.80 20.78
N ASP A 261 -9.54 -6.32 21.85
CA ASP A 261 -9.28 -5.58 23.09
C ASP A 261 -7.88 -4.96 23.00
N VAL A 262 -7.76 -3.65 23.22
CA VAL A 262 -6.51 -2.90 23.17
C VAL A 262 -6.17 -2.35 24.55
N GLU A 263 -4.97 -2.62 25.01
CA GLU A 263 -4.40 -2.10 26.26
C GLU A 263 -2.97 -1.61 26.02
N ASN A 264 -2.67 -0.38 26.41
CA ASN A 264 -1.34 0.22 26.28
C ASN A 264 -0.78 0.05 24.86
N ARG A 265 -1.58 0.42 23.85
CA ARG A 265 -1.23 0.35 22.43
C ARG A 265 -1.12 -1.07 21.84
N ASN A 266 -1.42 -2.13 22.60
CA ASN A 266 -1.31 -3.49 22.13
C ASN A 266 -2.68 -4.17 22.08
N ILE A 267 -2.97 -4.87 21.00
CA ILE A 267 -4.07 -5.82 20.93
C ILE A 267 -3.71 -6.98 21.83
N VAL A 268 -4.44 -7.15 22.92
CA VAL A 268 -4.17 -8.18 23.93
C VAL A 268 -5.04 -9.43 23.76
N ARG A 269 -6.15 -9.28 23.05
CA ARG A 269 -7.09 -10.38 22.83
C ARG A 269 -8.06 -10.09 21.69
N SER A 270 -8.45 -11.15 20.98
CA SER A 270 -9.61 -11.18 20.09
C SER A 270 -10.74 -12.03 20.72
N THR A 271 -11.99 -11.56 20.59
CA THR A 271 -13.19 -12.26 21.07
C THR A 271 -14.20 -12.38 19.93
N LEU A 272 -14.81 -13.56 19.76
CA LEU A 272 -15.75 -13.84 18.67
C LEU A 272 -17.05 -13.02 18.80
N ILE A 273 -17.46 -12.37 17.72
CA ILE A 273 -18.83 -11.85 17.52
C ILE A 273 -19.66 -12.89 16.73
N SER A 274 -19.16 -13.29 15.56
CA SER A 274 -19.80 -14.27 14.70
C SER A 274 -18.81 -14.95 13.77
N GLY A 275 -19.09 -16.16 13.32
CA GLY A 275 -18.23 -16.92 12.42
C GLY A 275 -17.47 -18.04 13.10
N ASN A 276 -16.18 -18.20 12.81
CA ASN A 276 -15.36 -19.34 13.16
C ASN A 276 -14.50 -19.08 14.43
N GLN A 277 -14.73 -19.84 15.51
CA GLN A 277 -13.94 -19.74 16.73
C GLN A 277 -12.46 -20.09 16.49
N ALA A 278 -12.16 -21.02 15.59
CA ALA A 278 -10.77 -21.40 15.33
C ALA A 278 -9.93 -20.24 14.75
N THR A 279 -10.55 -19.32 13.97
CA THR A 279 -9.89 -18.11 13.47
C THR A 279 -9.51 -17.18 14.61
N ILE A 280 -10.40 -16.99 15.58
CA ILE A 280 -10.13 -16.19 16.79
C ILE A 280 -9.03 -16.84 17.65
N ASP A 281 -9.11 -18.16 17.84
CA ASP A 281 -8.10 -18.90 18.62
C ASP A 281 -6.71 -18.83 17.97
N ALA A 282 -6.65 -18.91 16.63
CA ALA A 282 -5.40 -18.75 15.89
C ALA A 282 -4.82 -17.34 16.01
N HIS A 283 -5.66 -16.30 15.98
CA HIS A 283 -5.21 -14.93 16.21
C HIS A 283 -4.67 -14.77 17.64
N ASN A 284 -5.41 -15.23 18.66
CA ASN A 284 -4.96 -15.16 20.04
C ASN A 284 -3.66 -15.95 20.28
N ALA A 285 -3.48 -17.07 19.59
CA ALA A 285 -2.23 -17.83 19.67
C ALA A 285 -1.03 -17.05 19.10
N ARG A 286 -1.21 -16.33 17.96
CA ARG A 286 -0.17 -15.45 17.40
C ARG A 286 0.18 -14.30 18.35
N LEU A 287 -0.81 -13.63 18.93
CA LEU A 287 -0.59 -12.57 19.93
C LEU A 287 0.16 -13.07 21.16
N ALA A 288 -0.07 -14.33 21.57
CA ALA A 288 0.62 -14.93 22.71
C ALA A 288 2.06 -15.35 22.38
N ASP A 289 2.30 -15.81 21.14
CA ASP A 289 3.63 -16.24 20.67
C ASP A 289 4.54 -15.02 20.42
N ASP A 290 4.00 -13.99 19.74
CA ASP A 290 4.70 -12.72 19.52
C ASP A 290 3.77 -11.52 19.79
N PRO A 291 3.80 -10.93 20.98
CA PRO A 291 2.99 -9.76 21.33
C PRO A 291 3.24 -8.53 20.44
N MET A 292 4.38 -8.44 19.76
CA MET A 292 4.67 -7.32 18.85
C MET A 292 3.74 -7.29 17.64
N THR A 293 3.18 -8.43 17.25
CA THR A 293 2.17 -8.52 16.17
C THR A 293 0.85 -7.83 16.51
N GLY A 294 0.63 -7.51 17.78
CA GLY A 294 -0.54 -6.75 18.24
C GLY A 294 -0.27 -5.26 18.48
N THR A 295 0.97 -4.78 18.31
CA THR A 295 1.31 -3.39 18.59
C THR A 295 0.78 -2.48 17.49
N LEU A 296 -0.12 -1.54 17.84
CA LEU A 296 -0.65 -0.57 16.88
C LEU A 296 0.47 0.35 16.41
N GLY A 297 0.82 0.23 15.14
CA GLY A 297 1.87 0.99 14.48
C GLY A 297 1.35 2.23 13.77
N GLU A 298 0.06 2.24 13.40
CA GLU A 298 -0.52 3.31 12.61
C GLU A 298 -2.00 3.56 12.93
N LEU A 299 -2.38 4.84 12.89
CA LEU A 299 -3.74 5.33 12.72
C LEU A 299 -3.76 6.20 11.48
N GLY A 300 -4.40 5.74 10.41
CA GLY A 300 -4.44 6.43 9.13
C GLY A 300 -5.85 6.92 8.75
N PHE A 301 -5.89 7.96 7.92
CA PHE A 301 -7.12 8.59 7.42
C PHE A 301 -7.01 8.81 5.91
N GLY A 302 -7.94 8.24 5.15
CA GLY A 302 -8.01 8.41 3.71
C GLY A 302 -8.38 9.83 3.30
N THR A 303 -7.70 10.34 2.25
CA THR A 303 -7.89 11.71 1.76
C THR A 303 -8.46 11.79 0.35
N GLN A 304 -8.67 10.65 -0.31
CA GLN A 304 -9.01 10.59 -1.73
C GLN A 304 -10.45 10.17 -1.98
N VAL A 305 -11.12 10.85 -2.91
CA VAL A 305 -12.44 10.41 -3.39
C VAL A 305 -12.21 9.31 -4.43
N LEU A 306 -12.19 8.07 -3.97
CA LEU A 306 -11.94 6.86 -4.75
C LEU A 306 -13.09 5.87 -4.62
N PRO A 307 -13.32 5.00 -5.61
CA PRO A 307 -14.20 3.86 -5.45
C PRO A 307 -13.55 2.82 -4.51
N VAL A 308 -14.38 2.05 -3.83
CA VAL A 308 -13.91 0.88 -3.07
C VAL A 308 -13.41 -0.17 -4.07
N SER A 309 -12.19 -0.65 -3.87
CA SER A 309 -11.50 -1.57 -4.77
C SER A 309 -11.56 -3.03 -4.31
N GLY A 310 -11.83 -3.25 -3.04
CA GLY A 310 -11.72 -4.55 -2.38
C GLY A 310 -10.29 -4.95 -2.02
N ALA A 311 -9.33 -4.02 -2.17
CA ALA A 311 -7.96 -4.18 -1.72
C ALA A 311 -7.61 -3.05 -0.74
N ASP A 312 -7.00 -3.40 0.37
CA ASP A 312 -6.65 -2.52 1.48
C ASP A 312 -5.85 -1.30 1.01
N ILE A 313 -4.86 -1.51 0.15
CA ILE A 313 -3.96 -0.44 -0.36
C ILE A 313 -4.70 0.77 -0.92
N GLN A 314 -5.86 0.59 -1.56
CA GLN A 314 -6.67 1.70 -2.03
C GLN A 314 -7.76 2.08 -1.03
N ASP A 315 -8.41 1.07 -0.42
CA ASP A 315 -9.62 1.30 0.38
C ASP A 315 -9.31 2.13 1.64
N GLU A 316 -8.10 2.02 2.18
CA GLU A 316 -7.60 2.85 3.27
C GLU A 316 -7.31 4.32 2.86
N LYS A 317 -7.21 4.61 1.57
CA LYS A 317 -7.00 5.98 1.04
C LYS A 317 -8.31 6.70 0.72
N VAL A 318 -9.45 6.01 0.82
CA VAL A 318 -10.78 6.57 0.52
C VAL A 318 -11.14 7.64 1.54
N LEU A 319 -11.57 8.82 1.07
CA LEU A 319 -11.96 9.93 1.94
C LEU A 319 -13.10 9.54 2.87
N GLY A 320 -12.89 9.76 4.16
CA GLY A 320 -13.84 9.43 5.22
C GLY A 320 -13.64 8.03 5.83
N THR A 321 -12.63 7.29 5.40
CA THR A 321 -12.18 6.09 6.11
C THR A 321 -11.13 6.41 7.15
N CYS A 322 -11.06 5.60 8.20
CA CYS A 322 -9.89 5.49 9.06
C CYS A 322 -9.51 4.02 9.21
N HIS A 323 -8.22 3.75 9.40
CA HIS A 323 -7.69 2.41 9.61
C HIS A 323 -6.68 2.38 10.73
N LEU A 324 -6.53 1.20 11.32
CA LEU A 324 -5.54 0.88 12.33
C LEU A 324 -4.67 -0.26 11.79
N ALA A 325 -3.35 -0.12 11.87
CA ALA A 325 -2.41 -1.15 11.48
C ALA A 325 -1.50 -1.58 12.63
N THR A 326 -1.07 -2.87 12.60
CA THR A 326 -0.16 -3.49 13.56
C THR A 326 1.10 -3.97 12.87
#